data_e874869732fbb4c0ca7fab2dc10deaeb
#
_entry.id   e874869732fbb4c0ca7fab2dc10deaeb
#
_cell.length_a   1.000
_cell.length_b   1.000
_cell.length_c   1.000
_cell.angle_alpha   90.00
_cell.angle_beta   90.00
_cell.angle_gamma   90.00
#
_symmetry.space_group_name_H-M   'P 1'
#
loop_
_entity.id
_entity.type
_entity.pdbx_description
1 polymer ?
#
loop_
_entity_poly.entity_id
_entity_poly.type
_entity_poly.pdbx_seq_one_letter_code
_entity_poly.pdbx_strand_id
1 'polypeptide(L)'
;MNTSVITAVLEQGNWLLSLYVFVGSLVIFIGGKYVLLLSPALQQTQNLNADAAAQRVTLSFYSSIQKRSKTWSLLTQLLVFFLVIPFSVAAGPQPVWEMLLDIFIILMVYDFFYYLVHRFLFHDGVLGGPLKWIHSVHHQMRNPCRMDSAYLHPLETCIGIALYAATIGVLAMMMGGFQVTSVIATFVAFSSINQHNHDLMEVDCFPFKYLKYASAMHHVHHARFVGGNFATITLFYDWLFGSYDSGSGWGKHKRS
;
A
#
# COMPACT_ATOMS: atom_id res chain seq x y z
N MET A 1 17.81 -28.08 -13.21
CA MET A 1 17.65 -26.79 -13.90
C MET A 1 18.97 -26.44 -14.55
N ASN A 2 19.01 -26.18 -15.86
CA ASN A 2 20.27 -26.07 -16.62
C ASN A 2 21.00 -24.77 -16.19
N THR A 3 22.27 -24.87 -15.78
CA THR A 3 23.11 -23.73 -15.34
C THR A 3 23.10 -22.57 -16.35
N SER A 4 23.03 -22.89 -17.66
CA SER A 4 22.96 -21.89 -18.75
C SER A 4 21.70 -21.01 -18.71
N VAL A 5 20.57 -21.54 -18.26
CA VAL A 5 19.31 -20.77 -18.15
C VAL A 5 19.39 -19.77 -16.98
N ILE A 6 19.94 -20.21 -15.85
CA ILE A 6 20.13 -19.35 -14.68
C ILE A 6 21.08 -18.19 -15.02
N THR A 7 22.20 -18.49 -15.67
CA THR A 7 23.17 -17.47 -16.08
C THR A 7 22.53 -16.46 -17.03
N ALA A 8 21.79 -16.90 -18.05
CA ALA A 8 21.11 -16.02 -19.00
C ALA A 8 20.07 -15.10 -18.30
N VAL A 9 19.33 -15.62 -17.33
CA VAL A 9 18.37 -14.81 -16.55
C VAL A 9 19.11 -13.77 -15.68
N LEU A 10 20.21 -14.18 -15.04
CA LEU A 10 21.00 -13.26 -14.22
C LEU A 10 21.63 -12.13 -15.05
N GLU A 11 22.04 -12.41 -16.28
CA GLU A 11 22.62 -11.42 -17.19
C GLU A 11 21.59 -10.38 -17.70
N GLN A 12 20.31 -10.72 -17.72
CA GLN A 12 19.25 -9.80 -18.17
C GLN A 12 18.76 -8.83 -17.08
N GLY A 13 19.10 -9.07 -15.82
CA GLY A 13 18.60 -8.25 -14.71
C GLY A 13 19.48 -7.03 -14.43
N ASN A 14 18.87 -5.86 -14.26
CA ASN A 14 19.56 -4.63 -13.83
C ASN A 14 19.74 -4.60 -12.30
N TRP A 15 20.56 -5.47 -11.77
CA TRP A 15 20.76 -5.68 -10.30
C TRP A 15 21.24 -4.43 -9.58
N LEU A 16 22.14 -3.67 -10.21
CA LEU A 16 22.63 -2.41 -9.62
C LEU A 16 21.51 -1.36 -9.52
N LEU A 17 20.67 -1.26 -10.54
CA LEU A 17 19.52 -0.35 -10.50
C LEU A 17 18.48 -0.80 -9.46
N SER A 18 18.26 -2.10 -9.32
CA SER A 18 17.42 -2.65 -8.25
C SER A 18 17.96 -2.31 -6.86
N LEU A 19 19.27 -2.38 -6.67
CA LEU A 19 19.90 -1.95 -5.42
C LEU A 19 19.69 -0.44 -5.17
N TYR A 20 19.76 0.41 -6.22
CA TYR A 20 19.47 1.83 -6.08
C TYR A 20 18.01 2.09 -5.72
N VAL A 21 17.05 1.31 -6.27
CA VAL A 21 15.65 1.38 -5.86
C VAL A 21 15.51 1.01 -4.39
N PHE A 22 16.12 -0.06 -3.94
CA PHE A 22 16.06 -0.50 -2.54
C PHE A 22 16.64 0.53 -1.58
N VAL A 23 17.88 0.96 -1.82
CA VAL A 23 18.58 1.93 -0.96
C VAL A 23 17.89 3.29 -1.00
N GLY A 24 17.51 3.77 -2.20
CA GLY A 24 16.81 5.05 -2.36
C GLY A 24 15.46 5.07 -1.63
N SER A 25 14.68 3.99 -1.73
CA SER A 25 13.43 3.85 -0.98
C SER A 25 13.67 3.89 0.53
N LEU A 26 14.68 3.18 1.03
CA LEU A 26 15.03 3.16 2.44
C LEU A 26 15.46 4.56 2.94
N VAL A 27 16.28 5.26 2.17
CA VAL A 27 16.71 6.63 2.49
C VAL A 27 15.52 7.58 2.57
N ILE A 28 14.57 7.48 1.62
CA ILE A 28 13.37 8.33 1.63
C ILE A 28 12.45 7.98 2.80
N PHE A 29 12.26 6.71 3.15
CA PHE A 29 11.47 6.33 4.33
C PHE A 29 12.08 6.82 5.63
N ILE A 30 13.39 6.69 5.79
CA ILE A 30 14.08 7.16 7.01
C ILE A 30 14.12 8.69 7.02
N GLY A 31 14.57 9.32 5.94
CA GLY A 31 14.68 10.78 5.84
C GLY A 31 13.33 11.49 5.89
N GLY A 32 12.33 10.93 5.18
CA GLY A 32 10.97 11.46 5.15
C GLY A 32 10.34 11.52 6.55
N LYS A 33 10.59 10.53 7.40
CA LYS A 33 10.13 10.54 8.80
C LYS A 33 10.63 11.80 9.56
N TYR A 34 11.89 12.17 9.37
CA TYR A 34 12.46 13.36 10.03
C TYR A 34 11.90 14.66 9.42
N VAL A 35 11.74 14.71 8.09
CA VAL A 35 11.14 15.88 7.42
C VAL A 35 9.68 16.10 7.87
N LEU A 36 8.91 15.03 8.00
CA LEU A 36 7.53 15.12 8.50
C LEU A 36 7.45 15.65 9.93
N LEU A 37 8.47 15.39 10.76
CA LEU A 37 8.55 15.93 12.12
C LEU A 37 8.79 17.45 12.19
N LEU A 38 9.19 18.09 11.10
CA LEU A 38 9.36 19.54 11.03
C LEU A 38 8.02 20.30 10.95
N SER A 39 6.93 19.63 10.59
CA SER A 39 5.59 20.23 10.54
C SER A 39 4.84 20.01 11.86
N PRO A 40 4.46 21.10 12.60
CA PRO A 40 3.69 20.97 13.84
C PRO A 40 2.38 20.18 13.66
N ALA A 41 1.72 20.35 12.52
CA ALA A 41 0.49 19.64 12.19
C ALA A 41 0.70 18.12 12.07
N LEU A 42 1.83 17.69 11.51
CA LEU A 42 2.19 16.28 11.40
C LEU A 42 2.74 15.71 12.70
N GLN A 43 3.36 16.54 13.55
CA GLN A 43 3.73 16.15 14.91
C GLN A 43 2.48 15.80 15.73
N GLN A 44 1.42 16.61 15.67
CA GLN A 44 0.15 16.29 16.33
C GLN A 44 -0.41 14.94 15.86
N THR A 45 -0.45 14.72 14.55
CA THR A 45 -0.86 13.43 13.98
C THR A 45 0.01 12.27 14.51
N GLN A 46 1.32 12.46 14.62
CA GLN A 46 2.21 11.43 15.16
C GLN A 46 1.93 11.13 16.63
N ASN A 47 1.70 12.16 17.46
CA ASN A 47 1.39 11.99 18.87
C ASN A 47 0.09 11.21 19.06
N LEU A 48 -1.00 11.57 18.33
CA LEU A 48 -2.27 10.84 18.36
C LEU A 48 -2.09 9.35 18.02
N ASN A 49 -1.32 9.07 16.97
CA ASN A 49 -1.06 7.68 16.57
C ASN A 49 -0.13 6.95 17.54
N ALA A 50 0.82 7.64 18.19
CA ALA A 50 1.69 7.04 19.20
C ALA A 50 0.91 6.67 20.47
N ASP A 51 0.00 7.53 20.93
CA ASP A 51 -0.84 7.29 22.10
C ASP A 51 -1.79 6.10 21.84
N ALA A 52 -2.40 6.03 20.67
CA ALA A 52 -3.23 4.90 20.27
C ALA A 52 -2.39 3.60 20.18
N ALA A 53 -1.20 3.67 19.60
CA ALA A 53 -0.29 2.54 19.49
C ALA A 53 0.14 2.00 20.87
N ALA A 54 0.40 2.89 21.84
CA ALA A 54 0.73 2.48 23.21
C ALA A 54 -0.39 1.64 23.85
N GLN A 55 -1.66 1.97 23.56
CA GLN A 55 -2.79 1.16 24.01
C GLN A 55 -2.86 -0.21 23.28
N ARG A 56 -2.55 -0.26 21.97
CA ARG A 56 -2.57 -1.51 21.20
C ARG A 56 -1.59 -2.56 21.71
N VAL A 57 -0.36 -2.15 22.07
CA VAL A 57 0.67 -3.09 22.51
C VAL A 57 0.36 -3.76 23.86
N THR A 58 -0.60 -3.26 24.63
CA THR A 58 -1.08 -3.91 25.85
C THR A 58 -1.93 -5.15 25.55
N LEU A 59 -2.47 -5.31 24.33
CA LEU A 59 -3.24 -6.46 23.93
C LEU A 59 -2.33 -7.65 23.67
N SER A 60 -2.53 -8.75 24.37
CA SER A 60 -1.62 -9.92 24.38
C SER A 60 -1.38 -10.54 22.99
N PHE A 61 -2.39 -10.51 22.12
CA PHE A 61 -2.31 -11.06 20.75
C PHE A 61 -1.72 -10.08 19.73
N TYR A 62 -1.75 -8.77 19.97
CA TYR A 62 -1.44 -7.73 19.00
C TYR A 62 -0.02 -7.82 18.47
N SER A 63 0.95 -7.83 19.39
CA SER A 63 2.37 -7.86 19.05
C SER A 63 2.78 -9.10 18.25
N SER A 64 2.16 -10.26 18.51
CA SER A 64 2.47 -11.50 17.80
C SER A 64 1.98 -11.47 16.35
N ILE A 65 0.76 -10.98 16.10
CA ILE A 65 0.21 -10.83 14.75
C ILE A 65 1.05 -9.82 13.96
N GLN A 66 1.31 -8.65 14.55
CA GLN A 66 2.10 -7.62 13.90
C GLN A 66 3.53 -8.09 13.57
N LYS A 67 4.18 -8.81 14.48
CA LYS A 67 5.52 -9.38 14.23
C LYS A 67 5.50 -10.33 13.04
N ARG A 68 4.52 -11.24 12.97
CA ARG A 68 4.36 -12.16 11.84
C ARG A 68 4.13 -11.40 10.53
N SER A 69 3.20 -10.44 10.51
CA SER A 69 2.93 -9.62 9.33
C SER A 69 4.18 -8.89 8.85
N LYS A 70 4.91 -8.22 9.74
CA LYS A 70 6.17 -7.52 9.40
C LYS A 70 7.25 -8.46 8.87
N THR A 71 7.39 -9.66 9.44
CA THR A 71 8.35 -10.65 8.95
C THR A 71 8.02 -11.08 7.53
N TRP A 72 6.76 -11.42 7.25
CA TRP A 72 6.34 -11.82 5.91
C TRP A 72 6.39 -10.65 4.92
N SER A 73 6.08 -9.42 5.37
CA SER A 73 6.28 -8.21 4.57
C SER A 73 7.73 -8.05 4.13
N LEU A 74 8.67 -8.15 5.06
CA LEU A 74 10.10 -8.05 4.74
C LEU A 74 10.55 -9.14 3.76
N LEU A 75 10.19 -10.39 4.02
CA LEU A 75 10.56 -11.52 3.14
C LEU A 75 9.99 -11.33 1.72
N THR A 76 8.72 -10.93 1.62
CA THR A 76 8.08 -10.71 0.32
C THR A 76 8.69 -9.52 -0.41
N GLN A 77 9.00 -8.42 0.30
CA GLN A 77 9.69 -7.27 -0.29
C GLN A 77 11.08 -7.66 -0.80
N LEU A 78 11.87 -8.42 -0.05
CA LEU A 78 13.17 -8.90 -0.50
C LEU A 78 13.02 -9.75 -1.77
N LEU A 79 12.05 -10.66 -1.84
CA LEU A 79 11.78 -11.43 -3.05
C LEU A 79 11.43 -10.53 -4.23
N VAL A 80 10.62 -9.48 -4.03
CA VAL A 80 10.27 -8.50 -5.09
C VAL A 80 11.51 -7.77 -5.58
N PHE A 81 12.36 -7.28 -4.69
CA PHE A 81 13.60 -6.58 -5.06
C PHE A 81 14.60 -7.48 -5.78
N PHE A 82 14.58 -8.80 -5.56
CA PHE A 82 15.45 -9.74 -6.24
C PHE A 82 14.83 -10.38 -7.49
N LEU A 83 13.51 -10.57 -7.55
CA LEU A 83 12.88 -11.34 -8.62
C LEU A 83 12.09 -10.50 -9.63
N VAL A 84 11.70 -9.28 -9.27
CA VAL A 84 10.84 -8.43 -10.13
C VAL A 84 11.55 -7.13 -10.52
N ILE A 85 12.05 -6.39 -9.55
CA ILE A 85 12.62 -5.06 -9.80
C ILE A 85 13.80 -5.08 -10.79
N PRO A 86 14.76 -6.04 -10.75
CA PRO A 86 15.87 -6.06 -11.71
C PRO A 86 15.42 -6.11 -13.17
N PHE A 87 14.27 -6.70 -13.44
CA PHE A 87 13.70 -6.84 -14.79
C PHE A 87 12.70 -5.73 -15.14
N SER A 88 12.39 -4.86 -14.19
CA SER A 88 11.40 -3.79 -14.35
C SER A 88 12.03 -2.40 -14.44
N VAL A 89 13.32 -2.27 -14.15
CA VAL A 89 14.03 -0.98 -14.16
C VAL A 89 14.91 -0.82 -15.38
N ALA A 90 14.97 0.43 -15.89
CA ALA A 90 15.81 0.83 -17.00
C ALA A 90 16.72 2.01 -16.61
N ALA A 91 17.88 2.07 -17.29
CA ALA A 91 18.78 3.21 -17.23
C ALA A 91 18.51 4.13 -18.43
N GLY A 92 18.81 5.40 -18.25
CA GLY A 92 18.74 6.41 -19.32
C GLY A 92 18.00 7.67 -18.88
N PRO A 93 18.17 8.78 -19.57
CA PRO A 93 17.42 10.00 -19.27
C PRO A 93 15.96 9.83 -19.69
N GLN A 94 15.05 10.35 -18.85
CA GLN A 94 13.62 10.39 -19.15
C GLN A 94 13.10 11.80 -18.82
N PRO A 95 12.27 12.42 -19.69
CA PRO A 95 11.62 13.68 -19.38
C PRO A 95 10.75 13.58 -18.13
N VAL A 96 10.69 14.65 -17.35
CA VAL A 96 9.92 14.68 -16.09
C VAL A 96 8.45 14.32 -16.30
N TRP A 97 7.84 14.76 -17.40
CA TRP A 97 6.43 14.44 -17.67
C TRP A 97 6.19 12.94 -17.92
N GLU A 98 7.13 12.23 -18.53
CA GLU A 98 7.05 10.77 -18.70
C GLU A 98 7.19 10.08 -17.35
N MET A 99 8.12 10.53 -16.48
CA MET A 99 8.23 10.01 -15.12
C MET A 99 6.92 10.17 -14.33
N LEU A 100 6.28 11.34 -14.44
CA LEU A 100 4.99 11.59 -13.77
C LEU A 100 3.89 10.71 -14.35
N LEU A 101 3.90 10.46 -15.65
CA LEU A 101 2.95 9.56 -16.31
C LEU A 101 3.16 8.11 -15.87
N ASP A 102 4.41 7.65 -15.79
CA ASP A 102 4.74 6.31 -15.28
C ASP A 102 4.23 6.12 -13.84
N ILE A 103 4.50 7.09 -12.98
CA ILE A 103 4.04 7.07 -11.58
C ILE A 103 2.50 6.98 -11.54
N PHE A 104 1.82 7.80 -12.32
CA PHE A 104 0.36 7.81 -12.41
C PHE A 104 -0.17 6.45 -12.89
N ILE A 105 0.37 5.92 -13.99
CA ILE A 105 -0.07 4.63 -14.57
C ILE A 105 0.15 3.50 -13.57
N ILE A 106 1.34 3.39 -12.98
CA ILE A 106 1.66 2.32 -12.03
C ILE A 106 0.70 2.36 -10.83
N LEU A 107 0.51 3.54 -10.23
CA LEU A 107 -0.34 3.66 -9.05
C LEU A 107 -1.82 3.42 -9.36
N MET A 108 -2.33 3.92 -10.50
CA MET A 108 -3.74 3.73 -10.88
C MET A 108 -4.04 2.29 -11.28
N VAL A 109 -3.15 1.63 -12.02
CA VAL A 109 -3.32 0.21 -12.38
C VAL A 109 -3.24 -0.67 -11.13
N TYR A 110 -2.29 -0.39 -10.23
CA TYR A 110 -2.24 -1.08 -8.94
C TYR A 110 -3.53 -0.89 -8.15
N ASP A 111 -4.01 0.36 -8.00
CA ASP A 111 -5.21 0.70 -7.24
C ASP A 111 -6.46 0.01 -7.79
N PHE A 112 -6.56 -0.13 -9.14
CA PHE A 112 -7.63 -0.89 -9.78
C PHE A 112 -7.62 -2.36 -9.38
N PHE A 113 -6.48 -3.04 -9.51
CA PHE A 113 -6.39 -4.45 -9.17
C PHE A 113 -6.53 -4.68 -7.66
N TYR A 114 -5.98 -3.78 -6.84
CA TYR A 114 -6.18 -3.83 -5.41
C TYR A 114 -7.67 -3.68 -5.04
N TYR A 115 -8.37 -2.72 -5.65
CA TYR A 115 -9.81 -2.57 -5.50
C TYR A 115 -10.57 -3.87 -5.81
N LEU A 116 -10.23 -4.56 -6.91
CA LEU A 116 -10.86 -5.83 -7.27
C LEU A 116 -10.60 -6.92 -6.23
N VAL A 117 -9.35 -7.09 -5.82
CA VAL A 117 -8.96 -8.07 -4.80
C VAL A 117 -9.64 -7.76 -3.47
N HIS A 118 -9.59 -6.50 -3.04
CA HIS A 118 -10.14 -6.07 -1.77
C HIS A 118 -11.66 -6.27 -1.72
N ARG A 119 -12.36 -5.80 -2.74
CA ARG A 119 -13.82 -5.91 -2.81
C ARG A 119 -14.31 -7.35 -2.97
N PHE A 120 -13.70 -8.12 -3.88
CA PHE A 120 -14.27 -9.41 -4.30
C PHE A 120 -13.66 -10.63 -3.60
N LEU A 121 -12.40 -10.55 -3.17
CA LEU A 121 -11.76 -11.66 -2.45
C LEU A 121 -11.80 -11.47 -0.94
N PHE A 122 -11.63 -10.24 -0.44
CA PHE A 122 -11.54 -9.94 0.99
C PHE A 122 -12.88 -9.56 1.61
N HIS A 123 -13.83 -9.06 0.84
CA HIS A 123 -15.17 -8.69 1.29
C HIS A 123 -16.29 -9.45 0.57
N ASP A 124 -17.53 -9.03 0.78
CA ASP A 124 -18.73 -9.61 0.18
C ASP A 124 -18.97 -9.11 -1.26
N GLY A 125 -18.12 -9.53 -2.20
CA GLY A 125 -18.33 -9.30 -3.60
C GLY A 125 -19.08 -10.45 -4.30
N VAL A 126 -19.16 -10.37 -5.61
CA VAL A 126 -19.79 -11.39 -6.50
C VAL A 126 -19.15 -12.77 -6.28
N LEU A 127 -17.87 -12.82 -5.91
CA LEU A 127 -17.15 -14.07 -5.64
C LEU A 127 -17.35 -14.59 -4.20
N GLY A 128 -18.16 -13.92 -3.38
CA GLY A 128 -18.46 -14.36 -2.02
C GLY A 128 -17.33 -14.17 -1.00
N GLY A 129 -16.27 -13.44 -1.35
CA GLY A 129 -15.15 -13.13 -0.47
C GLY A 129 -14.42 -14.37 0.08
N PRO A 130 -13.78 -15.20 -0.77
CA PRO A 130 -13.16 -16.46 -0.33
C PRO A 130 -12.02 -16.26 0.68
N LEU A 131 -11.47 -15.05 0.77
CA LEU A 131 -10.39 -14.69 1.68
C LEU A 131 -10.83 -13.75 2.82
N LYS A 132 -12.13 -13.67 3.11
CA LYS A 132 -12.66 -12.87 4.22
C LYS A 132 -12.01 -13.19 5.57
N TRP A 133 -11.75 -14.46 5.83
CA TRP A 133 -11.14 -14.92 7.07
C TRP A 133 -9.75 -14.36 7.30
N ILE A 134 -9.02 -14.05 6.21
CA ILE A 134 -7.71 -13.40 6.25
C ILE A 134 -7.90 -11.93 6.64
N HIS A 135 -8.73 -11.21 5.90
CA HIS A 135 -8.95 -9.78 6.03
C HIS A 135 -9.73 -9.40 7.31
N SER A 136 -10.52 -10.34 7.84
CA SER A 136 -11.19 -10.13 9.12
C SER A 136 -10.20 -9.91 10.29
N VAL A 137 -8.96 -10.39 10.20
CA VAL A 137 -7.90 -10.08 11.16
C VAL A 137 -7.62 -8.58 11.17
N HIS A 138 -7.49 -7.97 9.99
CA HIS A 138 -7.26 -6.54 9.83
C HIS A 138 -8.42 -5.70 10.40
N HIS A 139 -9.64 -6.09 10.11
CA HIS A 139 -10.86 -5.43 10.59
C HIS A 139 -11.16 -5.63 12.09
N GLN A 140 -10.35 -6.38 12.84
CA GLN A 140 -10.44 -6.36 14.32
C GLN A 140 -10.16 -4.96 14.87
N MET A 141 -9.35 -4.16 14.17
CA MET A 141 -9.05 -2.77 14.51
C MET A 141 -10.08 -1.84 13.84
N ARG A 142 -11.28 -1.73 14.45
CA ARG A 142 -12.41 -0.94 13.89
C ARG A 142 -12.19 0.57 13.86
N ASN A 143 -11.33 1.08 14.69
CA ASN A 143 -10.86 2.47 14.70
C ASN A 143 -9.34 2.44 14.65
N PRO A 144 -8.75 2.24 13.46
CA PRO A 144 -7.33 1.99 13.33
C PRO A 144 -6.48 3.23 13.66
N CYS A 145 -5.23 2.97 14.02
CA CYS A 145 -4.15 3.96 14.04
C CYS A 145 -3.05 3.50 13.08
N ARG A 146 -2.07 4.36 12.77
CA ARG A 146 -0.97 4.06 11.83
C ARG A 146 -0.34 2.70 12.06
N MET A 147 -0.16 2.28 13.30
CA MET A 147 0.47 1.01 13.63
C MET A 147 -0.37 -0.19 13.19
N ASP A 148 -1.69 -0.02 13.10
CA ASP A 148 -2.63 -1.06 12.69
C ASP A 148 -2.53 -1.39 11.20
N SER A 149 -1.89 -0.53 10.37
CA SER A 149 -1.57 -0.83 8.97
C SER A 149 -0.70 -2.08 8.81
N ALA A 150 0.05 -2.47 9.84
CA ALA A 150 0.83 -3.70 9.87
C ALA A 150 0.16 -4.82 10.70
N TYR A 151 -1.06 -4.60 11.18
CA TYR A 151 -1.86 -5.62 11.88
C TYR A 151 -2.70 -6.39 10.86
N LEU A 152 -2.05 -7.31 10.16
CA LEU A 152 -2.56 -8.06 9.02
C LEU A 152 -2.29 -9.55 9.17
N HIS A 153 -3.12 -10.36 8.56
CA HIS A 153 -2.75 -11.75 8.34
C HIS A 153 -1.55 -11.81 7.36
N PRO A 154 -0.53 -12.65 7.59
CA PRO A 154 0.65 -12.72 6.71
C PRO A 154 0.33 -12.88 5.23
N LEU A 155 -0.67 -13.68 4.88
CA LEU A 155 -1.07 -13.90 3.49
C LEU A 155 -1.64 -12.63 2.85
N GLU A 156 -2.40 -11.81 3.58
CA GLU A 156 -2.87 -10.52 3.09
C GLU A 156 -1.71 -9.57 2.78
N THR A 157 -0.74 -9.52 3.68
CA THR A 157 0.49 -8.75 3.47
C THR A 157 1.23 -9.19 2.20
N CYS A 158 1.38 -10.51 2.01
CA CYS A 158 2.02 -11.06 0.81
C CYS A 158 1.22 -10.73 -0.47
N ILE A 159 -0.11 -10.84 -0.45
CA ILE A 159 -0.97 -10.54 -1.59
C ILE A 159 -0.84 -9.07 -1.99
N GLY A 160 -0.91 -8.13 -1.03
CA GLY A 160 -0.79 -6.70 -1.32
C GLY A 160 0.55 -6.33 -1.98
N ILE A 161 1.66 -6.86 -1.45
CA ILE A 161 3.01 -6.62 -1.99
C ILE A 161 3.20 -7.31 -3.34
N ALA A 162 2.74 -8.56 -3.48
CA ALA A 162 2.82 -9.30 -4.74
C ALA A 162 1.99 -8.65 -5.86
N LEU A 163 0.85 -8.07 -5.51
CA LEU A 163 0.01 -7.34 -6.47
C LEU A 163 0.73 -6.09 -6.99
N TYR A 164 1.40 -5.33 -6.12
CA TYR A 164 2.22 -4.20 -6.52
C TYR A 164 3.38 -4.65 -7.43
N ALA A 165 4.07 -5.71 -7.06
CA ALA A 165 5.15 -6.29 -7.84
C ALA A 165 4.68 -6.78 -9.23
N ALA A 166 3.56 -7.50 -9.27
CA ALA A 166 2.96 -7.96 -10.52
C ALA A 166 2.56 -6.78 -11.43
N THR A 167 2.01 -5.71 -10.85
CA THR A 167 1.66 -4.50 -11.60
C THR A 167 2.90 -3.89 -12.26
N ILE A 168 3.98 -3.66 -11.51
CA ILE A 168 5.23 -3.11 -12.07
C ILE A 168 5.81 -4.05 -13.11
N GLY A 169 5.91 -5.35 -12.82
CA GLY A 169 6.48 -6.33 -13.74
C GLY A 169 5.72 -6.43 -15.07
N VAL A 170 4.40 -6.49 -15.02
CA VAL A 170 3.57 -6.56 -16.24
C VAL A 170 3.64 -5.25 -17.03
N LEU A 171 3.55 -4.10 -16.36
CA LEU A 171 3.66 -2.80 -17.04
C LEU A 171 5.06 -2.60 -17.65
N ALA A 172 6.13 -3.03 -16.98
CA ALA A 172 7.49 -2.97 -17.52
C ALA A 172 7.65 -3.84 -18.78
N MET A 173 7.01 -5.01 -18.83
CA MET A 173 6.99 -5.85 -20.03
C MET A 173 6.23 -5.20 -21.20
N MET A 174 5.20 -4.42 -20.91
CA MET A 174 4.34 -3.79 -21.92
C MET A 174 4.87 -2.42 -22.41
N MET A 175 5.47 -1.65 -21.51
CA MET A 175 5.85 -0.25 -21.74
C MET A 175 7.38 -0.06 -21.84
N GLY A 176 8.16 -1.07 -21.49
CA GLY A 176 9.59 -0.98 -21.23
C GLY A 176 9.89 -0.79 -19.74
N GLY A 177 11.17 -0.90 -19.36
CA GLY A 177 11.59 -0.72 -17.97
C GLY A 177 11.39 0.74 -17.50
N PHE A 178 11.06 0.90 -16.22
CA PHE A 178 10.82 2.20 -15.61
C PHE A 178 12.12 2.80 -15.03
N GLN A 179 12.21 4.12 -14.99
CA GLN A 179 13.29 4.80 -14.31
C GLN A 179 13.33 4.47 -12.82
N VAL A 180 14.54 4.36 -12.27
CA VAL A 180 14.77 4.11 -10.82
C VAL A 180 13.97 5.08 -9.96
N THR A 181 13.92 6.36 -10.33
CA THR A 181 13.18 7.40 -9.60
C THR A 181 11.66 7.17 -9.62
N SER A 182 11.10 6.74 -10.76
CA SER A 182 9.67 6.40 -10.87
C SER A 182 9.31 5.21 -10.00
N VAL A 183 10.16 4.17 -9.98
CA VAL A 183 9.94 2.99 -9.14
C VAL A 183 10.07 3.32 -7.65
N ILE A 184 11.07 4.13 -7.26
CA ILE A 184 11.20 4.61 -5.88
C ILE A 184 9.95 5.41 -5.48
N ALA A 185 9.54 6.37 -6.32
CA ALA A 185 8.39 7.23 -6.02
C ALA A 185 7.09 6.41 -5.84
N THR A 186 6.83 5.45 -6.73
CA THR A 186 5.64 4.60 -6.65
C THR A 186 5.68 3.64 -5.45
N PHE A 187 6.84 3.06 -5.13
CA PHE A 187 6.98 2.19 -3.96
C PHE A 187 6.81 2.97 -2.64
N VAL A 188 7.40 4.16 -2.55
CA VAL A 188 7.22 5.05 -1.41
C VAL A 188 5.77 5.51 -1.29
N ALA A 189 5.14 5.91 -2.39
CA ALA A 189 3.72 6.31 -2.40
C ALA A 189 2.82 5.15 -1.97
N PHE A 190 2.96 3.97 -2.58
CA PHE A 190 2.24 2.75 -2.23
C PHE A 190 2.33 2.45 -0.73
N SER A 191 3.55 2.40 -0.19
CA SER A 191 3.78 2.05 1.21
C SER A 191 3.27 3.13 2.17
N SER A 192 3.51 4.41 1.84
CA SER A 192 3.14 5.54 2.71
C SER A 192 1.64 5.76 2.75
N ILE A 193 0.94 5.70 1.60
CA ILE A 193 -0.51 5.89 1.53
C ILE A 193 -1.23 4.77 2.30
N ASN A 194 -0.80 3.51 2.15
CA ASN A 194 -1.35 2.41 2.93
C ASN A 194 -1.21 2.60 4.45
N GLN A 195 -0.12 3.22 4.91
CA GLN A 195 0.03 3.56 6.32
C GLN A 195 -0.85 4.76 6.71
N HIS A 196 -0.87 5.82 5.88
CA HIS A 196 -1.63 7.04 6.15
C HIS A 196 -3.14 6.83 6.15
N ASN A 197 -3.65 5.87 5.40
CA ASN A 197 -5.07 5.51 5.44
C ASN A 197 -5.54 5.09 6.85
N HIS A 198 -4.62 4.61 7.69
CA HIS A 198 -4.91 4.22 9.07
C HIS A 198 -4.61 5.32 10.10
N ASP A 199 -4.15 6.50 9.66
CA ASP A 199 -3.79 7.57 10.60
C ASP A 199 -5.00 8.16 11.30
N LEU A 200 -4.82 8.47 12.58
CA LEU A 200 -5.65 9.41 13.30
C LEU A 200 -5.18 10.83 12.94
N MET A 201 -5.93 11.54 12.10
CA MET A 201 -5.56 12.87 11.61
C MET A 201 -6.60 13.92 11.97
N GLU A 202 -6.13 15.01 12.60
CA GLU A 202 -6.97 16.19 12.90
C GLU A 202 -6.58 17.45 12.09
N VAL A 203 -5.58 17.31 11.19
CA VAL A 203 -5.04 18.43 10.43
C VAL A 203 -6.01 18.88 9.35
N ASP A 204 -6.31 20.18 9.29
CA ASP A 204 -7.29 20.74 8.35
C ASP A 204 -6.69 21.83 7.43
N CYS A 205 -5.38 21.75 7.14
CA CYS A 205 -4.71 22.67 6.22
C CYS A 205 -4.28 21.97 4.93
N PHE A 206 -4.17 22.71 3.84
CA PHE A 206 -3.62 22.23 2.58
C PHE A 206 -2.13 21.88 2.74
N PRO A 207 -1.63 20.76 2.17
CA PRO A 207 -2.35 19.72 1.45
C PRO A 207 -2.91 18.59 2.34
N PHE A 208 -2.65 18.62 3.64
CA PHE A 208 -2.91 17.52 4.59
C PHE A 208 -4.39 17.22 4.80
N LYS A 209 -5.28 18.18 4.54
CA LYS A 209 -6.74 17.95 4.57
C LYS A 209 -7.19 16.82 3.64
N TYR A 210 -6.48 16.58 2.52
CA TYR A 210 -6.79 15.48 1.61
C TYR A 210 -6.37 14.13 2.18
N LEU A 211 -5.23 14.07 2.88
CA LEU A 211 -4.81 12.86 3.61
C LEU A 211 -5.77 12.56 4.76
N LYS A 212 -6.20 13.59 5.51
CA LYS A 212 -7.24 13.47 6.55
C LYS A 212 -8.52 12.89 5.97
N TYR A 213 -8.96 13.39 4.81
CA TYR A 213 -10.17 12.90 4.16
C TYR A 213 -10.02 11.42 3.73
N ALA A 214 -8.92 11.05 3.10
CA ALA A 214 -8.65 9.66 2.67
C ALA A 214 -8.63 8.71 3.89
N SER A 215 -7.93 9.09 4.95
CA SER A 215 -7.91 8.36 6.21
C SER A 215 -9.31 8.22 6.81
N ALA A 216 -10.10 9.29 6.88
CA ALA A 216 -11.48 9.25 7.39
C ALA A 216 -12.36 8.26 6.60
N MET A 217 -12.22 8.21 5.27
CA MET A 217 -12.97 7.26 4.43
C MET A 217 -12.49 5.81 4.65
N HIS A 218 -11.21 5.59 4.90
CA HIS A 218 -10.70 4.27 5.27
C HIS A 218 -11.15 3.85 6.69
N HIS A 219 -11.28 4.79 7.62
CA HIS A 219 -11.88 4.53 8.94
C HIS A 219 -13.36 4.15 8.82
N VAL A 220 -14.12 4.74 7.90
CA VAL A 220 -15.49 4.30 7.58
C VAL A 220 -15.50 2.85 7.10
N HIS A 221 -14.53 2.46 6.27
CA HIS A 221 -14.34 1.08 5.82
C HIS A 221 -14.08 0.14 7.00
N HIS A 222 -13.15 0.47 7.90
CA HIS A 222 -12.83 -0.32 9.09
C HIS A 222 -13.96 -0.43 10.11
N ALA A 223 -14.76 0.62 10.26
CA ALA A 223 -15.83 0.66 11.24
C ALA A 223 -16.85 -0.46 11.05
N ARG A 224 -17.01 -0.93 9.80
CA ARG A 224 -17.93 -2.00 9.44
C ARG A 224 -17.34 -2.90 8.37
N PHE A 225 -17.33 -4.20 8.59
CA PHE A 225 -16.83 -5.16 7.60
C PHE A 225 -17.59 -5.12 6.25
N VAL A 226 -18.80 -4.61 6.24
CA VAL A 226 -19.63 -4.39 5.04
C VAL A 226 -19.51 -2.95 4.49
N GLY A 227 -18.59 -2.14 5.01
CA GLY A 227 -18.30 -0.79 4.50
C GLY A 227 -17.78 -0.82 3.08
N GLY A 228 -17.96 0.29 2.34
CA GLY A 228 -17.33 0.52 1.04
C GLY A 228 -15.89 1.01 1.17
N ASN A 229 -15.40 1.75 0.18
CA ASN A 229 -14.05 2.35 0.13
C ASN A 229 -12.94 1.28 0.08
N PHE A 230 -12.97 0.46 -0.99
CA PHE A 230 -12.07 -0.68 -1.17
C PHE A 230 -10.75 -0.32 -1.85
N ALA A 231 -10.69 0.79 -2.61
CA ALA A 231 -9.45 1.27 -3.20
C ALA A 231 -8.52 1.84 -2.13
N THR A 232 -7.21 1.82 -2.36
CA THR A 232 -6.23 2.19 -1.33
C THR A 232 -5.38 3.41 -1.67
N ILE A 233 -5.11 3.66 -2.96
CA ILE A 233 -4.32 4.84 -3.39
C ILE A 233 -5.24 6.04 -3.54
N THR A 234 -6.40 5.83 -4.13
CA THR A 234 -7.42 6.86 -4.35
C THR A 234 -8.81 6.31 -4.01
N LEU A 235 -9.82 7.19 -3.99
CA LEU A 235 -11.22 6.78 -3.92
C LEU A 235 -11.88 6.72 -5.31
N PHE A 236 -11.08 6.84 -6.37
CA PHE A 236 -11.57 6.94 -7.75
C PHE A 236 -12.36 5.70 -8.16
N TYR A 237 -11.85 4.50 -7.88
CA TYR A 237 -12.54 3.26 -8.26
C TYR A 237 -13.77 3.00 -7.40
N ASP A 238 -13.77 3.42 -6.14
CA ASP A 238 -14.98 3.35 -5.30
C ASP A 238 -16.08 4.27 -5.82
N TRP A 239 -15.72 5.47 -6.24
CA TRP A 239 -16.65 6.38 -6.88
C TRP A 239 -17.14 5.83 -8.23
N LEU A 240 -16.24 5.34 -9.08
CA LEU A 240 -16.55 4.84 -10.43
C LEU A 240 -17.47 3.61 -10.38
N PHE A 241 -17.26 2.70 -9.44
CA PHE A 241 -18.02 1.45 -9.32
C PHE A 241 -19.10 1.47 -8.22
N GLY A 242 -19.43 2.65 -7.69
CA GLY A 242 -20.53 2.86 -6.77
C GLY A 242 -20.36 2.21 -5.40
N SER A 243 -19.12 1.99 -4.96
CA SER A 243 -18.79 1.48 -3.62
C SER A 243 -18.27 2.57 -2.66
N TYR A 244 -18.29 3.83 -3.07
CA TYR A 244 -17.96 4.93 -2.19
C TYR A 244 -18.97 5.02 -1.03
N ASP A 245 -18.46 5.07 0.21
CA ASP A 245 -19.24 5.13 1.44
C ASP A 245 -18.75 6.30 2.30
N SER A 246 -19.58 7.34 2.43
CA SER A 246 -19.31 8.50 3.31
C SER A 246 -19.63 8.24 4.78
N GLY A 247 -19.98 7.02 5.16
CA GLY A 247 -20.46 6.64 6.50
C GLY A 247 -21.96 6.30 6.53
N SER A 248 -22.72 6.66 5.50
CA SER A 248 -24.14 6.34 5.37
C SER A 248 -24.43 4.98 4.72
N GLY A 249 -23.38 4.29 4.29
CA GLY A 249 -23.46 3.02 3.58
C GLY A 249 -23.42 3.17 2.07
N TRP A 250 -23.26 2.05 1.37
CA TRP A 250 -23.16 1.98 -0.09
C TRP A 250 -23.99 0.82 -0.65
N GLY A 251 -24.43 0.92 -1.90
CA GLY A 251 -25.18 -0.12 -2.58
C GLY A 251 -26.34 -0.69 -1.73
N LYS A 252 -26.41 -2.02 -1.56
CA LYS A 252 -27.40 -2.72 -0.71
C LYS A 252 -27.20 -2.50 0.80
N HIS A 253 -26.10 -1.92 1.21
CA HIS A 253 -25.75 -1.68 2.62
C HIS A 253 -26.03 -0.23 3.05
N LYS A 254 -26.75 0.57 2.23
CA LYS A 254 -27.19 1.91 2.61
C LYS A 254 -28.02 1.84 3.88
N ARG A 255 -27.80 2.80 4.79
CA ARG A 255 -28.64 3.01 5.97
C ARG A 255 -29.89 3.74 5.53
N SER A 256 -31.02 3.25 5.93
CA SER A 256 -32.32 3.97 5.85
C SER A 256 -32.38 5.13 6.83
#